data_0603b4f6f9aa247e6d3bac68d0559f20
#
_entry.id   0603b4f6f9aa247e6d3bac68d0559f20
#
_cell.length_a   1.000
_cell.length_b   1.000
_cell.length_c   1.000
_cell.angle_alpha   90.00
_cell.angle_beta   90.00
_cell.angle_gamma   90.00
#
_symmetry.space_group_name_H-M   'P 1'
#
loop_
_entity.id
_entity.type
_entity.pdbx_description
1 polymer ?
#
loop_
_entity_poly.entity_id
_entity_poly.type
_entity_poly.pdbx_seq_one_letter_code
_entity_poly.pdbx_strand_id
1 'polypeptide(L)'
;MPKKFLVPFIMLVSCFALWGLLNNMTDNLVPAFKNIFSIPQEKSALVQVAFYGAYAVLAIFASILIEEFSYKKGVLIGLGVYILGALMYIPACIAQSFDIYFIAIFVVAGGCSLLETTCNPYVLSMGAPETAVRRLNFAQAFNPVGSIAGILLAQQFILSNLNPATADERAVMPADQLKEIVHHELFWVCAPYVGLCGIAFLIWLFFLFLKDDKKPATADVPDAATQGGGMRVFVALLFSVVPLTVLYFLFPEMNKVAWVLCGTLGPIVYICLVKNYREMLLALLSKPRYWCGVIAQFFYVGVQIAAWTYLNVYCCKELGVTPAEAASYYLISLVLFIACRWVATYFMKMFNPAAMMAIFATAAIACCAGVMYLPSDVLFTIGGLDFSANVLCLIAMSGCMSLMFPTIYGIALGGLDEKIVKLGAAGLIMAILGGALITPWMAGVLGNADSAWLSLLPGYDNAWDTNLGTSSAAVRASFVVPAICFAVVLAYSLIFRKKKD
;
A
#
# COMPACT_ATOMS: atom_id res chain seq x y z
N MET A 1 -5.67 11.10 -24.93
CA MET A 1 -4.20 11.07 -24.71
C MET A 1 -3.51 11.14 -26.06
N PRO A 2 -2.49 11.98 -26.26
CA PRO A 2 -1.71 12.02 -27.51
C PRO A 2 -1.03 10.67 -27.82
N LYS A 3 -0.93 10.28 -29.09
CA LYS A 3 -0.37 8.98 -29.51
C LYS A 3 1.07 8.73 -28.99
N LYS A 4 1.87 9.77 -28.85
CA LYS A 4 3.25 9.69 -28.32
C LYS A 4 3.34 9.15 -26.89
N PHE A 5 2.30 9.31 -26.07
CA PHE A 5 2.25 8.82 -24.70
C PHE A 5 1.66 7.39 -24.56
N LEU A 6 1.18 6.80 -25.65
CA LEU A 6 0.50 5.50 -25.57
C LEU A 6 1.43 4.39 -25.08
N VAL A 7 2.62 4.28 -25.67
CA VAL A 7 3.60 3.25 -25.27
C VAL A 7 4.12 3.49 -23.84
N PRO A 8 4.62 4.69 -23.47
CA PRO A 8 4.99 4.95 -22.08
C PRO A 8 3.85 4.64 -21.09
N PHE A 9 2.62 4.99 -21.43
CA PHE A 9 1.47 4.73 -20.56
C PHE A 9 1.20 3.23 -20.35
N ILE A 10 1.25 2.42 -21.41
CA ILE A 10 1.09 0.96 -21.30
C ILE A 10 2.19 0.37 -20.39
N MET A 11 3.42 0.83 -20.56
CA MET A 11 4.54 0.38 -19.72
C MET A 11 4.36 0.77 -18.26
N LEU A 12 3.86 1.99 -17.98
CA LEU A 12 3.55 2.40 -16.61
C LEU A 12 2.42 1.55 -16.01
N VAL A 13 1.39 1.24 -16.80
CA VAL A 13 0.31 0.34 -16.37
C VAL A 13 0.86 -1.04 -15.96
N SER A 14 1.84 -1.56 -16.68
CA SER A 14 2.52 -2.82 -16.31
C SER A 14 3.27 -2.71 -14.98
N CYS A 15 3.89 -1.54 -14.69
CA CYS A 15 4.49 -1.29 -13.38
C CYS A 15 3.45 -1.32 -12.26
N PHE A 16 2.24 -0.73 -12.47
CA PHE A 16 1.16 -0.77 -11.48
C PHE A 16 0.72 -2.21 -11.17
N ALA A 17 0.61 -3.06 -12.19
CA ALA A 17 0.32 -4.48 -11.97
C ALA A 17 1.46 -5.21 -11.23
N LEU A 18 2.72 -4.92 -11.59
CA LEU A 18 3.89 -5.56 -10.99
C LEU A 18 3.98 -5.30 -9.49
N TRP A 19 3.83 -4.06 -9.02
CA TRP A 19 3.91 -3.81 -7.58
C TRP A 19 2.68 -4.26 -6.80
N GLY A 20 1.48 -4.26 -7.42
CA GLY A 20 0.30 -4.86 -6.80
C GLY A 20 0.47 -6.35 -6.55
N LEU A 21 1.07 -7.06 -7.51
CA LEU A 21 1.42 -8.47 -7.42
C LEU A 21 2.40 -8.71 -6.27
N LEU A 22 3.47 -7.93 -6.22
CA LEU A 22 4.50 -8.06 -5.17
C LEU A 22 3.93 -7.81 -3.77
N ASN A 23 3.14 -6.73 -3.60
CA ASN A 23 2.55 -6.36 -2.32
C ASN A 23 1.81 -7.55 -1.69
N ASN A 24 0.86 -8.10 -2.44
CA ASN A 24 0.01 -9.16 -1.91
C ASN A 24 0.73 -10.50 -1.80
N MET A 25 1.76 -10.74 -2.60
CA MET A 25 2.63 -11.90 -2.43
C MET A 25 3.45 -11.76 -1.14
N THR A 26 3.97 -10.56 -0.82
CA THR A 26 4.78 -10.30 0.38
C THR A 26 3.96 -10.39 1.66
N ASP A 27 2.69 -9.96 1.66
CA ASP A 27 1.81 -10.08 2.83
C ASP A 27 1.64 -11.55 3.29
N ASN A 28 1.67 -12.50 2.36
CA ASN A 28 1.61 -13.92 2.67
C ASN A 28 2.93 -14.48 3.26
N LEU A 29 4.03 -13.74 3.21
CA LEU A 29 5.29 -14.18 3.84
C LEU A 29 5.26 -14.11 5.36
N VAL A 30 4.42 -13.26 5.97
CA VAL A 30 4.34 -13.12 7.43
C VAL A 30 4.04 -14.47 8.10
N PRO A 31 2.93 -15.17 7.77
CA PRO A 31 2.66 -16.49 8.33
C PRO A 31 3.67 -17.54 7.87
N ALA A 32 4.17 -17.46 6.62
CA ALA A 32 5.16 -18.40 6.11
C ALA A 32 6.47 -18.33 6.91
N PHE A 33 7.04 -17.14 7.11
CA PHE A 33 8.29 -16.97 7.85
C PHE A 33 8.17 -17.32 9.34
N LYS A 34 6.99 -17.10 9.96
CA LYS A 34 6.74 -17.57 11.31
C LYS A 34 6.99 -19.08 11.42
N ASN A 35 6.48 -19.86 10.47
CA ASN A 35 6.61 -21.31 10.47
C ASN A 35 8.01 -21.75 10.02
N ILE A 36 8.53 -21.21 8.92
CA ILE A 36 9.83 -21.61 8.33
C ILE A 36 10.97 -21.37 9.34
N PHE A 37 11.03 -20.21 9.94
CA PHE A 37 12.10 -19.83 10.89
C PHE A 37 11.78 -20.16 12.35
N SER A 38 10.60 -20.70 12.63
CA SER A 38 10.12 -20.95 14.01
C SER A 38 10.26 -19.72 14.93
N ILE A 39 9.92 -18.54 14.40
CA ILE A 39 10.05 -17.25 15.11
C ILE A 39 8.71 -16.78 15.67
N PRO A 40 8.72 -15.95 16.75
CA PRO A 40 7.49 -15.36 17.27
C PRO A 40 6.74 -14.52 16.23
N GLN A 41 5.42 -14.41 16.38
CA GLN A 41 4.55 -13.61 15.50
C GLN A 41 5.02 -12.17 15.37
N GLU A 42 5.52 -11.57 16.45
CA GLU A 42 6.05 -10.21 16.50
C GLU A 42 7.27 -10.04 15.58
N LYS A 43 8.17 -11.04 15.57
CA LYS A 43 9.36 -11.01 14.70
C LYS A 43 8.97 -11.22 13.23
N SER A 44 8.03 -12.10 12.92
CA SER A 44 7.57 -12.30 11.54
C SER A 44 6.84 -11.06 10.99
N ALA A 45 6.13 -10.31 11.85
CA ALA A 45 5.47 -9.06 11.48
C ALA A 45 6.45 -7.94 11.05
N LEU A 46 7.75 -8.08 11.33
CA LEU A 46 8.78 -7.15 10.83
C LEU A 46 8.83 -7.10 9.29
N VAL A 47 8.36 -8.12 8.61
CA VAL A 47 8.15 -8.10 7.14
C VAL A 47 7.32 -6.88 6.72
N GLN A 48 6.20 -6.62 7.39
CA GLN A 48 5.35 -5.46 7.10
C GLN A 48 6.04 -4.14 7.46
N VAL A 49 6.78 -4.12 8.57
CA VAL A 49 7.57 -2.93 8.97
C VAL A 49 8.65 -2.62 7.94
N ALA A 50 9.36 -3.64 7.42
CA ALA A 50 10.34 -3.45 6.35
C ALA A 50 9.67 -2.87 5.10
N PHE A 51 8.53 -3.43 4.72
CA PHE A 51 7.80 -3.03 3.52
C PHE A 51 7.29 -1.59 3.60
N TYR A 52 6.43 -1.28 4.56
CA TYR A 52 5.84 0.06 4.73
C TYR A 52 6.87 1.11 5.18
N GLY A 53 7.90 0.68 5.92
CA GLY A 53 9.02 1.52 6.30
C GLY A 53 9.83 2.03 5.11
N ALA A 54 10.07 1.16 4.13
CA ALA A 54 10.74 1.55 2.89
C ALA A 54 9.93 2.62 2.12
N TYR A 55 8.60 2.52 2.09
CA TYR A 55 7.74 3.54 1.50
C TYR A 55 7.86 4.89 2.21
N ALA A 56 7.83 4.90 3.54
CA ALA A 56 7.93 6.13 4.31
C ALA A 56 9.27 6.85 4.10
N VAL A 57 10.37 6.09 4.11
CA VAL A 57 11.73 6.64 4.04
C VAL A 57 12.12 7.05 2.61
N LEU A 58 11.82 6.20 1.62
CA LEU A 58 12.35 6.37 0.27
C LEU A 58 11.47 7.21 -0.67
N ALA A 59 10.23 7.53 -0.28
CA ALA A 59 9.36 8.39 -1.10
C ALA A 59 9.95 9.80 -1.30
N ILE A 60 10.52 10.40 -0.24
CA ILE A 60 11.18 11.71 -0.35
C ILE A 60 12.42 11.62 -1.24
N PHE A 61 13.25 10.61 -1.03
CA PHE A 61 14.41 10.35 -1.90
C PHE A 61 13.99 10.21 -3.37
N ALA A 62 12.91 9.46 -3.63
CA ALA A 62 12.35 9.30 -4.96
C ALA A 62 11.96 10.64 -5.61
N SER A 63 11.35 11.54 -4.85
CA SER A 63 10.96 12.86 -5.36
C SER A 63 12.17 13.72 -5.75
N ILE A 64 13.25 13.68 -4.97
CA ILE A 64 14.50 14.36 -5.26
C ILE A 64 15.13 13.78 -6.54
N LEU A 65 15.12 12.46 -6.65
CA LEU A 65 15.66 11.74 -7.81
C LEU A 65 14.95 12.15 -9.12
N ILE A 66 13.61 12.20 -9.11
CA ILE A 66 12.84 12.60 -10.30
C ILE A 66 12.92 14.11 -10.59
N GLU A 67 13.19 14.93 -9.58
CA GLU A 67 13.42 16.38 -9.77
C GLU A 67 14.78 16.63 -10.43
N GLU A 68 15.83 15.98 -9.97
CA GLU A 68 17.19 16.18 -10.49
C GLU A 68 17.40 15.49 -11.85
N PHE A 69 16.67 14.43 -12.15
CA PHE A 69 16.86 13.69 -13.41
C PHE A 69 15.64 13.80 -14.36
N SER A 70 14.74 12.81 -14.31
CA SER A 70 13.49 12.76 -15.08
C SER A 70 12.59 11.63 -14.59
N TYR A 71 11.31 11.64 -14.97
CA TYR A 71 10.39 10.52 -14.70
C TYR A 71 10.92 9.21 -15.29
N LYS A 72 11.44 9.20 -16.53
CA LYS A 72 12.00 7.99 -17.15
C LYS A 72 13.15 7.40 -16.33
N LYS A 73 14.11 8.24 -15.90
CA LYS A 73 15.23 7.81 -15.06
C LYS A 73 14.73 7.34 -13.69
N GLY A 74 13.71 7.98 -13.12
CA GLY A 74 13.07 7.53 -11.88
C GLY A 74 12.49 6.12 -12.00
N VAL A 75 11.79 5.81 -13.10
CA VAL A 75 11.26 4.47 -13.37
C VAL A 75 12.40 3.44 -13.54
N LEU A 76 13.44 3.78 -14.32
CA LEU A 76 14.58 2.89 -14.53
C LEU A 76 15.33 2.57 -13.22
N ILE A 77 15.55 3.57 -12.38
CA ILE A 77 16.21 3.37 -11.08
C ILE A 77 15.31 2.58 -10.14
N GLY A 78 14.00 2.91 -10.09
CA GLY A 78 13.02 2.17 -9.28
C GLY A 78 12.94 0.70 -9.64
N LEU A 79 12.84 0.37 -10.94
CA LEU A 79 12.90 -1.02 -11.43
C LEU A 79 14.25 -1.67 -11.13
N GLY A 80 15.38 -0.95 -11.26
CA GLY A 80 16.70 -1.46 -10.92
C GLY A 80 16.83 -1.83 -9.45
N VAL A 81 16.35 -0.99 -8.53
CA VAL A 81 16.30 -1.27 -7.08
C VAL A 81 15.37 -2.45 -6.78
N TYR A 82 14.21 -2.51 -7.44
CA TYR A 82 13.29 -3.64 -7.35
C TYR A 82 13.96 -4.97 -7.74
N ILE A 83 14.64 -4.99 -8.89
CA ILE A 83 15.38 -6.16 -9.39
C ILE A 83 16.46 -6.56 -8.40
N LEU A 84 17.24 -5.61 -7.90
CA LEU A 84 18.28 -5.85 -6.90
C LEU A 84 17.69 -6.49 -5.64
N GLY A 85 16.62 -5.94 -5.10
CA GLY A 85 15.95 -6.49 -3.92
C GLY A 85 15.40 -7.89 -4.15
N ALA A 86 14.79 -8.16 -5.32
CA ALA A 86 14.31 -9.49 -5.68
C ALA A 86 15.46 -10.52 -5.81
N LEU A 87 16.59 -10.12 -6.36
CA LEU A 87 17.79 -10.98 -6.44
C LEU A 87 18.41 -11.27 -5.06
N MET A 88 18.25 -10.38 -4.08
CA MET A 88 18.72 -10.61 -2.71
C MET A 88 17.98 -11.75 -1.99
N TYR A 89 16.82 -12.20 -2.51
CA TYR A 89 16.16 -13.41 -2.00
C TYR A 89 17.02 -14.67 -2.23
N ILE A 90 17.89 -14.70 -3.26
CA ILE A 90 18.79 -15.84 -3.55
C ILE A 90 19.80 -16.05 -2.40
N PRO A 91 20.65 -15.06 -2.03
CA PRO A 91 21.57 -15.22 -0.90
C PRO A 91 20.82 -15.41 0.43
N ALA A 92 19.63 -14.82 0.60
CA ALA A 92 18.80 -15.04 1.79
C ALA A 92 18.34 -16.51 1.92
N CYS A 93 17.95 -17.13 0.80
CA CYS A 93 17.60 -18.55 0.72
C CYS A 93 18.80 -19.44 1.03
N ILE A 94 19.95 -19.16 0.44
CA ILE A 94 21.20 -19.94 0.65
C ILE A 94 21.67 -19.86 2.10
N ALA A 95 21.65 -18.66 2.67
CA ALA A 95 22.07 -18.41 4.05
C ALA A 95 21.02 -18.84 5.09
N GLN A 96 19.78 -19.15 4.66
CA GLN A 96 18.64 -19.46 5.53
C GLN A 96 18.45 -18.41 6.64
N SER A 97 18.62 -17.13 6.30
CA SER A 97 18.66 -16.03 7.26
C SER A 97 17.45 -15.11 7.12
N PHE A 98 16.66 -14.99 8.18
CA PHE A 98 15.55 -14.04 8.26
C PHE A 98 16.02 -12.59 8.09
N ASP A 99 17.18 -12.23 8.65
CA ASP A 99 17.68 -10.86 8.60
C ASP A 99 18.04 -10.44 7.17
N ILE A 100 18.58 -11.36 6.35
CA ILE A 100 18.84 -11.08 4.93
C ILE A 100 17.51 -10.93 4.18
N TYR A 101 16.49 -11.74 4.47
CA TYR A 101 15.15 -11.57 3.91
C TYR A 101 14.54 -10.21 4.29
N PHE A 102 14.70 -9.78 5.55
CA PHE A 102 14.24 -8.47 6.01
C PHE A 102 14.86 -7.33 5.20
N ILE A 103 16.17 -7.39 4.94
CA ILE A 103 16.86 -6.39 4.11
C ILE A 103 16.41 -6.49 2.65
N ALA A 104 16.25 -7.70 2.10
CA ALA A 104 15.76 -7.91 0.73
C ALA A 104 14.36 -7.33 0.53
N ILE A 105 13.45 -7.55 1.49
CA ILE A 105 12.09 -6.97 1.49
C ILE A 105 12.16 -5.45 1.55
N PHE A 106 13.01 -4.86 2.40
CA PHE A 106 13.17 -3.41 2.47
C PHE A 106 13.66 -2.84 1.14
N VAL A 107 14.63 -3.47 0.50
CA VAL A 107 15.18 -3.01 -0.79
C VAL A 107 14.12 -3.12 -1.91
N VAL A 108 13.43 -4.26 -2.03
CA VAL A 108 12.40 -4.44 -3.06
C VAL A 108 11.23 -3.47 -2.86
N ALA A 109 10.79 -3.25 -1.63
CA ALA A 109 9.76 -2.28 -1.29
C ALA A 109 10.22 -0.84 -1.55
N GLY A 110 11.50 -0.56 -1.34
CA GLY A 110 12.14 0.69 -1.76
C GLY A 110 12.04 0.93 -3.26
N GLY A 111 12.28 -0.09 -4.07
CA GLY A 111 12.02 -0.07 -5.51
C GLY A 111 10.56 0.27 -5.84
N CYS A 112 9.61 -0.35 -5.15
CA CYS A 112 8.17 -0.03 -5.28
C CYS A 112 7.86 1.41 -4.89
N SER A 113 8.43 1.92 -3.80
CA SER A 113 8.26 3.31 -3.36
C SER A 113 8.76 4.31 -4.43
N LEU A 114 9.93 4.03 -5.02
CA LEU A 114 10.47 4.84 -6.12
C LEU A 114 9.55 4.80 -7.34
N LEU A 115 9.07 3.62 -7.72
CA LEU A 115 8.14 3.45 -8.84
C LEU A 115 6.84 4.20 -8.60
N GLU A 116 6.23 4.03 -7.44
CA GLU A 116 4.94 4.63 -7.13
C GLU A 116 5.03 6.16 -7.04
N THR A 117 6.08 6.69 -6.42
CA THR A 117 6.35 8.14 -6.37
C THR A 117 6.61 8.73 -7.76
N THR A 118 7.15 7.93 -8.69
CA THR A 118 7.47 8.37 -10.06
C THR A 118 6.31 8.19 -11.03
N CYS A 119 5.68 7.01 -11.04
CA CYS A 119 4.68 6.64 -12.06
C CYS A 119 3.37 7.42 -11.89
N ASN A 120 2.93 7.69 -10.66
CA ASN A 120 1.69 8.43 -10.41
C ASN A 120 1.73 9.85 -11.02
N PRO A 121 2.69 10.73 -10.68
CA PRO A 121 2.76 12.06 -11.29
C PRO A 121 3.12 11.99 -12.78
N TYR A 122 3.87 10.98 -13.23
CA TYR A 122 4.16 10.81 -14.65
C TYR A 122 2.86 10.55 -15.44
N VAL A 123 1.97 9.67 -14.95
CA VAL A 123 0.64 9.44 -15.55
C VAL A 123 -0.19 10.74 -15.54
N LEU A 124 -0.15 11.53 -14.46
CA LEU A 124 -0.88 12.80 -14.40
C LEU A 124 -0.37 13.81 -15.46
N SER A 125 0.91 13.80 -15.81
CA SER A 125 1.51 14.71 -16.80
C SER A 125 1.25 14.30 -18.27
N MET A 126 0.76 13.08 -18.55
CA MET A 126 0.59 12.52 -19.90
C MET A 126 -0.68 13.02 -20.61
N GLY A 127 -0.97 14.28 -20.68
CA GLY A 127 -2.09 14.83 -21.45
C GLY A 127 -2.86 15.93 -20.73
N ALA A 128 -4.09 16.20 -21.16
CA ALA A 128 -4.88 17.31 -20.66
C ALA A 128 -5.17 17.19 -19.14
N PRO A 129 -5.04 18.28 -18.36
CA PRO A 129 -5.27 18.29 -16.92
C PRO A 129 -6.69 17.84 -16.51
N GLU A 130 -7.70 18.12 -17.33
CA GLU A 130 -9.11 17.78 -17.07
C GLU A 130 -9.33 16.28 -17.01
N THR A 131 -8.50 15.49 -17.69
CA THR A 131 -8.58 14.02 -17.71
C THR A 131 -7.56 13.34 -16.82
N ALA A 132 -6.75 14.10 -16.08
CA ALA A 132 -5.62 13.58 -15.30
C ALA A 132 -6.06 12.56 -14.23
N VAL A 133 -7.08 12.90 -13.42
CA VAL A 133 -7.62 12.01 -12.37
C VAL A 133 -8.16 10.71 -12.97
N ARG A 134 -8.88 10.79 -14.08
CA ARG A 134 -9.42 9.60 -14.78
C ARG A 134 -8.30 8.72 -15.34
N ARG A 135 -7.24 9.32 -15.92
CA ARG A 135 -6.06 8.59 -16.41
C ARG A 135 -5.38 7.82 -15.27
N LEU A 136 -5.22 8.48 -14.13
CA LEU A 136 -4.60 7.85 -12.98
C LEU A 136 -5.47 6.72 -12.42
N ASN A 137 -6.80 6.92 -12.32
CA ASN A 137 -7.73 5.85 -11.92
C ASN A 137 -7.65 4.65 -12.85
N PHE A 138 -7.57 4.89 -14.17
CA PHE A 138 -7.42 3.82 -15.15
C PHE A 138 -6.09 3.06 -14.97
N ALA A 139 -4.97 3.76 -14.81
CA ALA A 139 -3.67 3.13 -14.62
C ALA A 139 -3.62 2.32 -13.30
N GLN A 140 -4.11 2.91 -12.23
CA GLN A 140 -4.20 2.28 -10.92
C GLN A 140 -5.18 1.10 -10.87
N ALA A 141 -6.09 0.94 -11.84
CA ALA A 141 -7.00 -0.21 -11.90
C ALA A 141 -6.26 -1.53 -12.19
N PHE A 142 -5.04 -1.48 -12.68
CA PHE A 142 -4.21 -2.67 -12.91
C PHE A 142 -3.46 -3.14 -11.65
N ASN A 143 -3.29 -2.28 -10.65
CA ASN A 143 -2.68 -2.66 -9.39
C ASN A 143 -3.46 -3.81 -8.68
N PRO A 144 -4.78 -3.73 -8.43
CA PRO A 144 -5.50 -4.84 -7.81
C PRO A 144 -5.63 -6.08 -8.71
N VAL A 145 -5.53 -5.93 -10.04
CA VAL A 145 -5.39 -7.10 -10.93
C VAL A 145 -4.09 -7.83 -10.65
N GLY A 146 -2.98 -7.09 -10.49
CA GLY A 146 -1.71 -7.63 -10.01
C GLY A 146 -1.83 -8.27 -8.63
N SER A 147 -2.58 -7.64 -7.73
CA SER A 147 -2.82 -8.14 -6.37
C SER A 147 -3.44 -9.54 -6.36
N ILE A 148 -4.48 -9.77 -7.17
CA ILE A 148 -5.08 -11.11 -7.29
C ILE A 148 -4.05 -12.11 -7.83
N ALA A 149 -3.31 -11.75 -8.87
CA ALA A 149 -2.24 -12.60 -9.39
C ALA A 149 -1.19 -12.93 -8.32
N GLY A 150 -0.82 -11.94 -7.48
CA GLY A 150 0.11 -12.13 -6.36
C GLY A 150 -0.40 -13.11 -5.31
N ILE A 151 -1.68 -13.02 -4.94
CA ILE A 151 -2.33 -13.95 -4.00
C ILE A 151 -2.30 -15.37 -4.58
N LEU A 152 -2.71 -15.54 -5.84
CA LEU A 152 -2.72 -16.84 -6.49
C LEU A 152 -1.32 -17.45 -6.63
N LEU A 153 -0.32 -16.64 -6.96
CA LEU A 153 1.08 -17.10 -6.99
C LEU A 153 1.57 -17.49 -5.60
N ALA A 154 1.28 -16.68 -4.57
CA ALA A 154 1.66 -17.03 -3.20
C ALA A 154 1.00 -18.34 -2.74
N GLN A 155 -0.29 -18.53 -3.04
CA GLN A 155 -1.00 -19.76 -2.70
C GLN A 155 -0.41 -20.98 -3.44
N GLN A 156 -0.19 -20.86 -4.75
CA GLN A 156 0.23 -21.97 -5.60
C GLN A 156 1.71 -22.36 -5.41
N PHE A 157 2.58 -21.39 -5.18
CA PHE A 157 4.03 -21.64 -5.13
C PHE A 157 4.57 -21.58 -3.69
N ILE A 158 4.10 -20.69 -2.84
CA ILE A 158 4.63 -20.54 -1.49
C ILE A 158 3.86 -21.45 -0.52
N LEU A 159 2.56 -21.15 -0.31
CA LEU A 159 1.80 -21.77 0.75
C LEU A 159 1.55 -23.27 0.52
N SER A 160 1.35 -23.70 -0.74
CA SER A 160 1.16 -25.12 -1.09
C SER A 160 2.41 -25.99 -0.89
N ASN A 161 3.59 -25.37 -0.83
CA ASN A 161 4.86 -26.07 -0.65
C ASN A 161 5.42 -25.95 0.78
N LEU A 162 4.68 -25.32 1.70
CA LEU A 162 5.04 -25.31 3.13
C LEU A 162 4.74 -26.67 3.76
N ASN A 163 5.66 -27.13 4.59
CA ASN A 163 5.46 -28.32 5.40
C ASN A 163 4.38 -28.02 6.48
N PRO A 164 3.36 -28.88 6.65
CA PRO A 164 2.27 -28.64 7.58
C PRO A 164 2.68 -28.78 9.07
N ALA A 165 3.92 -29.22 9.36
CA ALA A 165 4.39 -29.36 10.73
C ALA A 165 4.35 -28.05 11.50
N THR A 166 3.80 -28.10 12.71
CA THR A 166 3.73 -26.98 13.64
C THR A 166 5.12 -26.60 14.20
N ALA A 167 5.24 -25.42 14.82
CA ALA A 167 6.49 -24.99 15.45
C ALA A 167 6.99 -25.99 16.52
N ASP A 168 6.06 -26.58 17.29
CA ASP A 168 6.38 -27.55 18.34
C ASP A 168 6.89 -28.88 17.75
N GLU A 169 6.28 -29.34 16.65
CA GLU A 169 6.74 -30.54 15.93
C GLU A 169 8.11 -30.30 15.30
N ARG A 170 8.36 -29.11 14.74
CA ARG A 170 9.65 -28.73 14.18
C ARG A 170 10.77 -28.65 15.24
N ALA A 171 10.43 -28.24 16.47
CA ALA A 171 11.40 -28.14 17.59
C ALA A 171 11.96 -29.49 18.02
N VAL A 172 11.24 -30.58 17.78
CA VAL A 172 11.68 -31.96 18.13
C VAL A 172 12.25 -32.74 16.94
N MET A 173 12.27 -32.15 15.73
CA MET A 173 12.82 -32.79 14.53
C MET A 173 14.36 -32.87 14.59
N PRO A 174 14.96 -33.91 13.99
CA PRO A 174 16.40 -33.97 13.77
C PRO A 174 16.89 -32.74 12.97
N ALA A 175 18.01 -32.15 13.37
CA ALA A 175 18.53 -30.92 12.77
C ALA A 175 18.74 -31.01 11.24
N ASP A 176 19.18 -32.16 10.74
CA ASP A 176 19.39 -32.37 9.31
C ASP A 176 18.06 -32.39 8.53
N GLN A 177 17.03 -33.05 9.08
CA GLN A 177 15.70 -33.08 8.48
C GLN A 177 15.06 -31.69 8.48
N LEU A 178 15.15 -30.96 9.59
CA LEU A 178 14.64 -29.59 9.69
C LEU A 178 15.31 -28.67 8.67
N LYS A 179 16.64 -28.79 8.52
CA LYS A 179 17.42 -28.00 7.57
C LYS A 179 17.01 -28.24 6.11
N GLU A 180 16.72 -29.50 5.75
CA GLU A 180 16.25 -29.87 4.43
C GLU A 180 14.85 -29.30 4.15
N ILE A 181 13.92 -29.41 5.11
CA ILE A 181 12.58 -28.82 5.03
C ILE A 181 12.66 -27.31 4.84
N VAL A 182 13.42 -26.63 5.67
CA VAL A 182 13.61 -25.16 5.59
C VAL A 182 14.21 -24.76 4.25
N HIS A 183 15.20 -25.50 3.74
CA HIS A 183 15.79 -25.23 2.43
C HIS A 183 14.77 -25.36 1.29
N HIS A 184 13.95 -26.40 1.31
CA HIS A 184 12.89 -26.60 0.33
C HIS A 184 11.84 -25.48 0.40
N GLU A 185 11.38 -25.12 1.58
CA GLU A 185 10.39 -24.05 1.78
C GLU A 185 10.93 -22.69 1.31
N LEU A 186 12.18 -22.36 1.66
CA LEU A 186 12.82 -21.10 1.24
C LEU A 186 13.08 -21.04 -0.27
N PHE A 187 13.34 -22.17 -0.91
CA PHE A 187 13.41 -22.25 -2.37
C PHE A 187 12.08 -21.83 -3.00
N TRP A 188 10.95 -22.34 -2.52
CA TRP A 188 9.62 -21.98 -3.01
C TRP A 188 9.18 -20.56 -2.63
N VAL A 189 9.72 -20.00 -1.58
CA VAL A 189 9.59 -18.56 -1.29
C VAL A 189 10.39 -17.74 -2.30
N CYS A 190 11.61 -18.12 -2.62
CA CYS A 190 12.52 -17.40 -3.50
C CYS A 190 12.06 -17.43 -4.98
N ALA A 191 11.60 -18.58 -5.47
CA ALA A 191 11.32 -18.82 -6.89
C ALA A 191 10.37 -17.80 -7.53
N PRO A 192 9.21 -17.44 -6.95
CA PRO A 192 8.32 -16.42 -7.52
C PRO A 192 8.99 -15.03 -7.59
N TYR A 193 9.80 -14.63 -6.61
CA TYR A 193 10.49 -13.34 -6.62
C TYR A 193 11.54 -13.27 -7.71
N VAL A 194 12.26 -14.36 -7.98
CA VAL A 194 13.19 -14.46 -9.11
C VAL A 194 12.45 -14.40 -10.45
N GLY A 195 11.27 -15.05 -10.53
CA GLY A 195 10.39 -14.93 -11.69
C GLY A 195 9.94 -13.48 -11.94
N LEU A 196 9.56 -12.77 -10.89
CA LEU A 196 9.19 -11.35 -10.96
C LEU A 196 10.37 -10.45 -11.34
N CYS A 197 11.57 -10.79 -10.89
CA CYS A 197 12.80 -10.12 -11.33
C CYS A 197 12.95 -10.17 -12.86
N GLY A 198 12.68 -11.31 -13.49
CA GLY A 198 12.69 -11.46 -14.96
C GLY A 198 11.68 -10.55 -15.64
N ILE A 199 10.43 -10.46 -15.13
CA ILE A 199 9.40 -9.56 -15.66
C ILE A 199 9.82 -8.10 -15.48
N ALA A 200 10.28 -7.72 -14.30
CA ALA A 200 10.76 -6.36 -14.01
C ALA A 200 11.94 -5.97 -14.93
N PHE A 201 12.86 -6.91 -15.20
CA PHE A 201 13.99 -6.69 -16.11
C PHE A 201 13.53 -6.46 -17.56
N LEU A 202 12.52 -7.20 -18.03
CA LEU A 202 11.95 -6.96 -19.37
C LEU A 202 11.32 -5.56 -19.44
N ILE A 203 10.55 -5.15 -18.44
CA ILE A 203 9.96 -3.81 -18.38
C ILE A 203 11.08 -2.75 -18.33
N TRP A 204 12.13 -2.98 -17.53
CA TRP A 204 13.30 -2.10 -17.43
C TRP A 204 13.99 -1.92 -18.79
N LEU A 205 14.19 -3.02 -19.51
CA LEU A 205 14.81 -3.02 -20.83
C LEU A 205 13.98 -2.20 -21.83
N PHE A 206 12.67 -2.34 -21.82
CA PHE A 206 11.79 -1.52 -22.66
C PHE A 206 11.91 -0.04 -22.34
N PHE A 207 11.90 0.34 -21.05
CA PHE A 207 12.10 1.73 -20.66
C PHE A 207 13.45 2.28 -21.06
N LEU A 208 14.51 1.46 -21.08
CA LEU A 208 15.84 1.87 -21.51
C LEU A 208 15.83 2.37 -22.96
N PHE A 209 15.16 1.65 -23.86
CA PHE A 209 15.07 1.99 -25.28
C PHE A 209 14.01 3.04 -25.61
N LEU A 210 13.13 3.38 -24.67
CA LEU A 210 12.16 4.46 -24.88
C LEU A 210 12.92 5.80 -25.07
N LYS A 211 12.55 6.57 -26.10
CA LYS A 211 13.12 7.92 -26.26
C LYS A 211 12.70 8.78 -25.07
N ASP A 212 13.67 9.46 -24.46
CA ASP A 212 13.37 10.47 -23.44
C ASP A 212 12.60 11.61 -24.15
N ASP A 213 11.32 11.78 -23.82
CA ASP A 213 10.63 13.01 -24.19
C ASP A 213 11.36 14.12 -23.43
N LYS A 214 11.96 15.05 -24.19
CA LYS A 214 12.70 16.20 -23.68
C LYS A 214 12.03 16.75 -22.43
N LYS A 215 12.86 17.15 -21.46
CA LYS A 215 12.43 17.95 -20.29
C LYS A 215 11.25 18.84 -20.70
N PRO A 216 10.14 18.87 -19.93
CA PRO A 216 9.12 19.89 -20.16
C PRO A 216 9.80 21.25 -20.30
N ALA A 217 9.26 22.12 -21.12
CA ALA A 217 9.87 23.35 -21.60
C ALA A 217 10.11 24.42 -20.51
N THR A 218 10.92 24.11 -19.52
CA THR A 218 11.60 25.05 -18.63
C THR A 218 13.09 25.08 -18.96
N ALA A 219 13.41 24.94 -20.23
CA ALA A 219 14.78 24.84 -20.77
C ALA A 219 15.54 26.19 -20.85
N ASP A 220 15.13 27.19 -20.10
CA ASP A 220 15.86 28.47 -19.98
C ASP A 220 16.66 28.62 -18.67
N VAL A 221 16.92 27.50 -17.96
CA VAL A 221 17.88 27.50 -16.85
C VAL A 221 19.21 26.95 -17.37
N PRO A 222 20.31 27.73 -17.28
CA PRO A 222 21.63 27.34 -17.82
C PRO A 222 22.10 25.98 -17.26
N ASP A 223 22.91 25.26 -18.05
CA ASP A 223 23.52 23.95 -17.75
C ASP A 223 24.28 23.81 -16.40
N ALA A 224 24.46 24.91 -15.66
CA ALA A 224 25.04 24.88 -14.31
C ALA A 224 24.23 24.11 -13.26
N ALA A 225 22.93 23.90 -13.51
CA ALA A 225 22.08 23.09 -12.57
C ALA A 225 22.33 21.59 -12.68
N THR A 226 22.87 21.10 -13.81
CA THR A 226 23.12 19.67 -14.04
C THR A 226 24.43 19.16 -13.41
N GLN A 227 25.38 20.03 -13.11
CA GLN A 227 26.70 19.65 -12.54
C GLN A 227 26.68 19.21 -11.06
N GLY A 228 25.56 19.32 -10.35
CA GLY A 228 25.44 18.89 -8.94
C GLY A 228 24.34 17.88 -8.66
N GLY A 229 23.52 17.52 -9.65
CA GLY A 229 22.32 16.70 -9.46
C GLY A 229 22.62 15.31 -8.90
N GLY A 230 23.63 14.63 -9.43
CA GLY A 230 24.05 13.31 -8.93
C GLY A 230 24.53 13.34 -7.48
N MET A 231 25.28 14.38 -7.08
CA MET A 231 25.75 14.57 -5.71
C MET A 231 24.56 14.84 -4.77
N ARG A 232 23.57 15.63 -5.16
CA ARG A 232 22.38 15.90 -4.34
C ARG A 232 21.56 14.63 -4.12
N VAL A 233 21.37 13.82 -5.16
CA VAL A 233 20.71 12.53 -5.07
C VAL A 233 21.47 11.58 -4.14
N PHE A 234 22.81 11.51 -4.29
CA PHE A 234 23.64 10.69 -3.41
C PHE A 234 23.56 11.13 -1.94
N VAL A 235 23.65 12.42 -1.67
CA VAL A 235 23.51 12.95 -0.30
C VAL A 235 22.09 12.68 0.24
N ALA A 236 21.04 12.85 -0.57
CA ALA A 236 19.68 12.52 -0.17
C ALA A 236 19.53 11.04 0.19
N LEU A 237 20.17 10.14 -0.55
CA LEU A 237 20.21 8.71 -0.24
C LEU A 237 20.90 8.45 1.10
N LEU A 238 22.03 9.10 1.35
CA LEU A 238 22.72 8.98 2.65
C LEU A 238 21.82 9.45 3.80
N PHE A 239 21.15 10.58 3.68
CA PHE A 239 20.19 11.05 4.68
C PHE A 239 18.98 10.10 4.87
N SER A 240 18.64 9.31 3.87
CA SER A 240 17.56 8.32 3.96
C SER A 240 18.02 7.01 4.61
N VAL A 241 19.21 6.53 4.32
CA VAL A 241 19.67 5.17 4.72
C VAL A 241 20.52 5.19 5.98
N VAL A 242 21.43 6.18 6.12
CA VAL A 242 22.36 6.22 7.26
C VAL A 242 21.66 6.30 8.62
N PRO A 243 20.64 7.18 8.84
CA PRO A 243 19.94 7.21 10.11
C PRO A 243 19.28 5.88 10.48
N LEU A 244 18.67 5.21 9.51
CA LEU A 244 18.07 3.88 9.70
C LEU A 244 19.10 2.84 10.12
N THR A 245 20.23 2.81 9.43
CA THR A 245 21.33 1.88 9.72
C THR A 245 21.91 2.14 11.11
N VAL A 246 22.18 3.39 11.42
CA VAL A 246 22.71 3.79 12.74
C VAL A 246 21.73 3.42 13.86
N LEU A 247 20.45 3.71 13.70
CA LEU A 247 19.42 3.36 14.68
C LEU A 247 19.29 1.83 14.86
N TYR A 248 19.42 1.07 13.78
CA TYR A 248 19.35 -0.40 13.84
C TYR A 248 20.47 -1.00 14.69
N PHE A 249 21.70 -0.50 14.54
CA PHE A 249 22.86 -1.02 15.28
C PHE A 249 22.98 -0.47 16.71
N LEU A 250 22.63 0.81 16.93
CA LEU A 250 22.77 1.43 18.25
C LEU A 250 21.60 1.10 19.19
N PHE A 251 20.41 0.84 18.64
CA PHE A 251 19.20 0.62 19.42
C PHE A 251 18.45 -0.63 18.94
N PRO A 252 19.02 -1.83 19.06
CA PRO A 252 18.41 -3.07 18.55
C PRO A 252 17.04 -3.38 19.19
N GLU A 253 16.84 -2.95 20.46
CA GLU A 253 15.61 -3.13 21.22
C GLU A 253 14.51 -2.09 20.88
N MET A 254 14.82 -1.10 20.02
CA MET A 254 13.86 -0.06 19.66
C MET A 254 12.65 -0.68 18.96
N ASN A 255 11.45 -0.23 19.32
CA ASN A 255 10.23 -0.57 18.60
C ASN A 255 10.39 -0.23 17.11
N LYS A 256 10.12 -1.21 16.22
CA LYS A 256 10.40 -1.08 14.79
C LYS A 256 9.55 -0.01 14.10
N VAL A 257 8.36 0.30 14.62
CA VAL A 257 7.56 1.44 14.15
C VAL A 257 8.26 2.76 14.51
N ALA A 258 8.75 2.90 15.76
CA ALA A 258 9.54 4.05 16.18
C ALA A 258 10.82 4.19 15.34
N TRP A 259 11.48 3.07 15.03
CA TRP A 259 12.66 3.02 14.16
C TRP A 259 12.36 3.61 12.77
N VAL A 260 11.24 3.22 12.12
CA VAL A 260 10.80 3.77 10.83
C VAL A 260 10.51 5.27 10.95
N LEU A 261 9.76 5.67 11.98
CA LEU A 261 9.41 7.09 12.18
C LEU A 261 10.66 7.95 12.36
N CYS A 262 11.61 7.51 13.18
CA CYS A 262 12.90 8.20 13.37
C CYS A 262 13.71 8.21 12.06
N GLY A 263 13.71 7.11 11.31
CA GLY A 263 14.38 7.03 10.01
C GLY A 263 13.86 8.02 8.97
N THR A 264 12.54 8.32 9.00
CA THR A 264 11.94 9.30 8.10
C THR A 264 12.39 10.75 8.36
N LEU A 265 12.92 11.02 9.57
CA LEU A 265 13.44 12.36 9.90
C LEU A 265 14.66 12.73 9.03
N GLY A 266 15.51 11.76 8.67
CA GLY A 266 16.69 12.00 7.86
C GLY A 266 16.39 12.71 6.54
N PRO A 267 15.57 12.14 5.65
CA PRO A 267 15.18 12.80 4.39
C PRO A 267 14.38 14.10 4.60
N ILE A 268 13.60 14.22 5.67
CA ILE A 268 12.90 15.48 6.02
C ILE A 268 13.92 16.57 6.37
N VAL A 269 14.91 16.24 7.21
CA VAL A 269 16.01 17.16 7.57
C VAL A 269 16.76 17.62 6.31
N TYR A 270 17.05 16.69 5.40
CA TYR A 270 17.70 17.04 4.13
C TYR A 270 16.90 18.08 3.33
N ILE A 271 15.58 17.89 3.18
CA ILE A 271 14.71 18.87 2.50
C ILE A 271 14.76 20.23 3.19
N CYS A 272 14.76 20.25 4.54
CA CYS A 272 14.81 21.50 5.31
C CYS A 272 16.16 22.23 5.19
N LEU A 273 17.27 21.49 5.05
CA LEU A 273 18.61 22.06 4.92
C LEU A 273 18.89 22.65 3.53
N VAL A 274 18.35 22.02 2.48
CA VAL A 274 18.55 22.47 1.09
C VAL A 274 17.54 23.56 0.73
N LYS A 275 18.00 24.81 0.53
CA LYS A 275 17.15 25.98 0.31
C LYS A 275 16.06 25.74 -0.75
N ASN A 276 16.41 25.19 -1.90
CA ASN A 276 15.47 24.96 -3.00
C ASN A 276 14.33 24.01 -2.58
N TYR A 277 14.65 22.88 -1.95
CA TYR A 277 13.62 21.91 -1.49
C TYR A 277 12.80 22.44 -0.33
N ARG A 278 13.41 23.24 0.56
CA ARG A 278 12.70 23.92 1.64
C ARG A 278 11.66 24.89 1.10
N GLU A 279 11.99 25.69 0.08
CA GLU A 279 11.04 26.60 -0.57
C GLU A 279 9.90 25.83 -1.24
N MET A 280 10.20 24.70 -1.89
CA MET A 280 9.18 23.82 -2.47
C MET A 280 8.26 23.22 -1.38
N LEU A 281 8.81 22.78 -0.26
CA LEU A 281 8.05 22.26 0.87
C LEU A 281 7.13 23.34 1.46
N LEU A 282 7.64 24.56 1.70
CA LEU A 282 6.83 25.66 2.20
C LEU A 282 5.70 26.04 1.22
N ALA A 283 5.99 26.02 -0.09
CA ALA A 283 4.99 26.24 -1.11
C ALA A 283 3.89 25.17 -1.10
N LEU A 284 4.22 23.91 -0.85
CA LEU A 284 3.25 22.82 -0.68
C LEU A 284 2.40 22.98 0.58
N LEU A 285 3.05 23.29 1.70
CA LEU A 285 2.36 23.48 2.99
C LEU A 285 1.44 24.70 2.99
N SER A 286 1.69 25.70 2.15
CA SER A 286 0.79 26.85 1.94
C SER A 286 -0.49 26.48 1.18
N LYS A 287 -0.61 25.28 0.61
CA LYS A 287 -1.78 24.83 -0.17
C LYS A 287 -2.68 23.90 0.67
N PRO A 288 -3.80 24.38 1.23
CA PRO A 288 -4.69 23.55 2.06
C PRO A 288 -5.16 22.29 1.36
N ARG A 289 -5.44 22.37 0.05
CA ARG A 289 -5.87 21.22 -0.74
C ARG A 289 -4.82 20.09 -0.76
N TYR A 290 -3.54 20.42 -0.71
CA TYR A 290 -2.45 19.44 -0.70
C TYR A 290 -2.34 18.74 0.66
N TRP A 291 -2.12 19.46 1.75
CA TRP A 291 -1.89 18.83 3.04
C TRP A 291 -3.15 18.15 3.61
N CYS A 292 -4.37 18.70 3.35
CA CYS A 292 -5.60 17.97 3.63
C CYS A 292 -5.70 16.68 2.80
N GLY A 293 -5.18 16.70 1.55
CA GLY A 293 -5.09 15.53 0.70
C GLY A 293 -4.14 14.46 1.26
N VAL A 294 -2.99 14.87 1.82
CA VAL A 294 -2.05 13.95 2.50
C VAL A 294 -2.71 13.30 3.72
N ILE A 295 -3.45 14.08 4.53
CA ILE A 295 -4.21 13.56 5.67
C ILE A 295 -5.30 12.58 5.19
N ALA A 296 -6.08 12.97 4.19
CA ALA A 296 -7.12 12.10 3.64
C ALA A 296 -6.54 10.80 3.07
N GLN A 297 -5.38 10.88 2.42
CA GLN A 297 -4.67 9.73 1.88
C GLN A 297 -4.17 8.77 2.98
N PHE A 298 -3.65 9.34 4.07
CA PHE A 298 -3.22 8.58 5.25
C PHE A 298 -4.38 7.77 5.86
N PHE A 299 -5.52 8.43 6.11
CA PHE A 299 -6.70 7.73 6.63
C PHE A 299 -7.28 6.74 5.62
N TYR A 300 -7.26 7.08 4.32
CA TYR A 300 -7.75 6.19 3.28
C TYR A 300 -6.92 4.91 3.16
N VAL A 301 -5.59 5.01 3.06
CA VAL A 301 -4.74 3.81 2.95
C VAL A 301 -4.81 3.00 4.24
N GLY A 302 -4.84 3.68 5.38
CA GLY A 302 -5.03 3.04 6.67
C GLY A 302 -6.31 2.21 6.73
N VAL A 303 -7.44 2.79 6.33
CA VAL A 303 -8.72 2.07 6.36
C VAL A 303 -8.79 0.95 5.32
N GLN A 304 -8.17 1.12 4.16
CA GLN A 304 -8.14 0.08 3.13
C GLN A 304 -7.44 -1.19 3.63
N ILE A 305 -6.27 -1.03 4.23
CA ILE A 305 -5.49 -2.15 4.77
C ILE A 305 -6.21 -2.76 5.98
N ALA A 306 -6.69 -1.94 6.92
CA ALA A 306 -7.41 -2.40 8.10
C ALA A 306 -8.69 -3.16 7.71
N ALA A 307 -9.53 -2.60 6.83
CA ALA A 307 -10.78 -3.23 6.41
C ALA A 307 -10.53 -4.61 5.77
N TRP A 308 -9.51 -4.75 4.93
CA TRP A 308 -9.18 -6.03 4.30
C TRP A 308 -8.58 -7.04 5.27
N THR A 309 -7.74 -6.58 6.20
CA THR A 309 -7.19 -7.44 7.26
C THR A 309 -8.30 -7.97 8.16
N TYR A 310 -9.19 -7.07 8.61
CA TYR A 310 -10.27 -7.43 9.53
C TYR A 310 -11.48 -8.08 8.85
N LEU A 311 -11.58 -8.08 7.53
CA LEU A 311 -12.56 -8.88 6.81
C LEU A 311 -12.40 -10.37 7.14
N ASN A 312 -11.18 -10.88 7.08
CA ASN A 312 -10.90 -12.27 7.42
C ASN A 312 -11.23 -12.57 8.89
N VAL A 313 -10.82 -11.69 9.81
CA VAL A 313 -11.10 -11.81 11.24
C VAL A 313 -12.61 -11.79 11.51
N TYR A 314 -13.34 -10.90 10.83
CA TYR A 314 -14.78 -10.78 10.94
C TYR A 314 -15.48 -12.06 10.50
N CYS A 315 -15.18 -12.57 9.30
CA CYS A 315 -15.80 -13.80 8.79
C CYS A 315 -15.52 -15.01 9.71
N CYS A 316 -14.27 -15.16 10.20
CA CYS A 316 -13.95 -16.25 11.11
C CYS A 316 -14.72 -16.15 12.44
N LYS A 317 -14.94 -14.95 12.98
CA LYS A 317 -15.59 -14.77 14.28
C LYS A 317 -17.11 -14.73 14.20
N GLU A 318 -17.68 -14.08 13.17
CA GLU A 318 -19.12 -13.93 13.02
C GLU A 318 -19.79 -15.12 12.34
N LEU A 319 -19.14 -15.69 11.30
CA LEU A 319 -19.71 -16.84 10.57
C LEU A 319 -19.14 -18.17 11.04
N GLY A 320 -18.13 -18.17 11.92
CA GLY A 320 -17.49 -19.41 12.37
C GLY A 320 -16.73 -20.16 11.27
N VAL A 321 -16.44 -19.49 10.14
CA VAL A 321 -15.74 -20.10 9.00
C VAL A 321 -14.25 -20.23 9.24
N THR A 322 -13.62 -21.17 8.54
CA THR A 322 -12.17 -21.36 8.59
C THR A 322 -11.44 -20.16 7.94
N PRO A 323 -10.16 -19.91 8.29
CA PRO A 323 -9.37 -18.86 7.62
C PRO A 323 -9.25 -19.04 6.10
N ALA A 324 -9.29 -20.27 5.60
CA ALA A 324 -9.28 -20.58 4.18
C ALA A 324 -10.59 -20.17 3.48
N GLU A 325 -11.73 -20.38 4.11
CA GLU A 325 -13.04 -19.90 3.62
C GLU A 325 -13.13 -18.37 3.71
N ALA A 326 -12.65 -17.76 4.79
CA ALA A 326 -12.59 -16.32 4.94
C ALA A 326 -11.78 -15.64 3.82
N ALA A 327 -10.70 -16.26 3.35
CA ALA A 327 -9.93 -15.78 2.20
C ALA A 327 -10.76 -15.74 0.90
N SER A 328 -11.80 -16.56 0.75
CA SER A 328 -12.72 -16.52 -0.40
C SER A 328 -13.57 -15.25 -0.40
N TYR A 329 -14.05 -14.80 0.77
CA TYR A 329 -14.76 -13.51 0.90
C TYR A 329 -13.85 -12.34 0.57
N TYR A 330 -12.58 -12.41 0.97
CA TYR A 330 -11.58 -11.42 0.61
C TYR A 330 -11.35 -11.34 -0.91
N LEU A 331 -11.23 -12.48 -1.60
CA LEU A 331 -11.12 -12.52 -3.06
C LEU A 331 -12.34 -11.91 -3.75
N ILE A 332 -13.56 -12.23 -3.28
CA ILE A 332 -14.81 -11.61 -3.80
C ILE A 332 -14.77 -10.09 -3.61
N SER A 333 -14.31 -9.61 -2.45
CA SER A 333 -14.15 -8.19 -2.16
C SER A 333 -13.16 -7.50 -3.11
N LEU A 334 -12.05 -8.16 -3.46
CA LEU A 334 -11.07 -7.65 -4.43
C LEU A 334 -11.64 -7.60 -5.86
N VAL A 335 -12.38 -8.63 -6.27
CA VAL A 335 -13.05 -8.63 -7.57
C VAL A 335 -14.05 -7.48 -7.67
N LEU A 336 -14.87 -7.27 -6.62
CA LEU A 336 -15.80 -6.15 -6.55
C LEU A 336 -15.07 -4.80 -6.58
N PHE A 337 -13.96 -4.68 -5.85
CA PHE A 337 -13.12 -3.48 -5.86
C PHE A 337 -12.63 -3.15 -7.28
N ILE A 338 -12.16 -4.15 -8.03
CA ILE A 338 -11.71 -3.98 -9.43
C ILE A 338 -12.89 -3.55 -10.30
N ALA A 339 -14.00 -4.28 -10.26
CA ALA A 339 -15.18 -3.99 -11.06
C ALA A 339 -15.68 -2.56 -10.81
N CYS A 340 -15.84 -2.17 -9.54
CA CYS A 340 -16.26 -0.82 -9.17
C CYS A 340 -15.26 0.25 -9.64
N ARG A 341 -13.95 -0.01 -9.61
CA ARG A 341 -12.93 0.92 -10.12
C ARG A 341 -13.05 1.13 -11.63
N TRP A 342 -13.26 0.07 -12.41
CA TRP A 342 -13.46 0.18 -13.86
C TRP A 342 -14.73 0.96 -14.17
N VAL A 343 -15.84 0.63 -13.51
CA VAL A 343 -17.13 1.30 -13.68
C VAL A 343 -17.01 2.79 -13.30
N ALA A 344 -16.43 3.09 -12.12
CA ALA A 344 -16.23 4.46 -11.67
C ALA A 344 -15.33 5.27 -12.63
N THR A 345 -14.24 4.67 -13.12
CA THR A 345 -13.36 5.31 -14.10
C THR A 345 -14.08 5.65 -15.40
N TYR A 346 -15.01 4.80 -15.82
CA TYR A 346 -15.86 5.08 -16.98
C TYR A 346 -16.77 6.29 -16.70
N PHE A 347 -17.47 6.31 -15.56
CA PHE A 347 -18.39 7.40 -15.19
C PHE A 347 -17.69 8.73 -14.89
N MET A 348 -16.40 8.74 -14.57
CA MET A 348 -15.59 9.97 -14.47
C MET A 348 -15.50 10.77 -15.78
N LYS A 349 -16.02 10.26 -16.89
CA LYS A 349 -16.24 11.06 -18.12
C LYS A 349 -17.37 12.06 -17.97
N MET A 350 -18.38 11.72 -17.17
CA MET A 350 -19.64 12.45 -17.06
C MET A 350 -19.75 13.20 -15.72
N PHE A 351 -19.20 12.63 -14.66
CA PHE A 351 -19.31 13.13 -13.31
C PHE A 351 -17.98 13.69 -12.76
N ASN A 352 -18.09 14.64 -11.87
CA ASN A 352 -16.92 15.19 -11.17
C ASN A 352 -16.31 14.12 -10.25
N PRO A 353 -14.99 13.82 -10.36
CA PRO A 353 -14.34 12.79 -9.53
C PRO A 353 -14.49 13.01 -8.02
N ALA A 354 -14.43 14.28 -7.54
CA ALA A 354 -14.60 14.58 -6.12
C ALA A 354 -16.05 14.31 -5.65
N ALA A 355 -17.05 14.61 -6.51
CA ALA A 355 -18.43 14.29 -6.19
C ALA A 355 -18.68 12.79 -6.13
N MET A 356 -18.10 12.03 -7.06
CA MET A 356 -18.17 10.56 -7.04
C MET A 356 -17.50 10.02 -5.77
N MET A 357 -16.33 10.54 -5.39
CA MET A 357 -15.64 10.13 -4.18
C MET A 357 -16.47 10.42 -2.92
N ALA A 358 -17.19 11.57 -2.86
CA ALA A 358 -18.10 11.87 -1.77
C ALA A 358 -19.24 10.84 -1.64
N ILE A 359 -19.85 10.46 -2.77
CA ILE A 359 -20.90 9.42 -2.79
C ILE A 359 -20.36 8.09 -2.30
N PHE A 360 -19.20 7.67 -2.80
CA PHE A 360 -18.57 6.42 -2.42
C PHE A 360 -18.12 6.42 -0.94
N ALA A 361 -17.62 7.54 -0.43
CA ALA A 361 -17.26 7.67 1.00
C ALA A 361 -18.50 7.60 1.90
N THR A 362 -19.61 8.25 1.51
CA THR A 362 -20.88 8.14 2.24
C THR A 362 -21.41 6.71 2.22
N ALA A 363 -21.36 6.03 1.08
CA ALA A 363 -21.76 4.62 0.98
C ALA A 363 -20.85 3.70 1.83
N ALA A 364 -19.55 3.98 1.89
CA ALA A 364 -18.61 3.24 2.74
C ALA A 364 -18.96 3.41 4.25
N ILE A 365 -19.30 4.62 4.69
CA ILE A 365 -19.77 4.87 6.07
C ILE A 365 -21.06 4.11 6.35
N ALA A 366 -22.01 4.11 5.42
CA ALA A 366 -23.23 3.32 5.54
C ALA A 366 -22.95 1.82 5.61
N CYS A 367 -21.99 1.32 4.83
CA CYS A 367 -21.53 -0.07 4.92
C CYS A 367 -20.91 -0.38 6.29
N CYS A 368 -20.10 0.53 6.87
CA CYS A 368 -19.59 0.35 8.23
C CYS A 368 -20.72 0.23 9.26
N ALA A 369 -21.73 1.08 9.17
CA ALA A 369 -22.93 0.99 10.00
C ALA A 369 -23.67 -0.35 9.77
N GLY A 370 -23.79 -0.79 8.52
CA GLY A 370 -24.36 -2.10 8.19
C GLY A 370 -23.60 -3.26 8.81
N VAL A 371 -22.26 -3.23 8.78
CA VAL A 371 -21.42 -4.25 9.44
C VAL A 371 -21.62 -4.26 10.95
N MET A 372 -21.79 -3.08 11.58
CA MET A 372 -21.99 -2.95 13.03
C MET A 372 -23.40 -3.40 13.50
N TYR A 373 -24.43 -3.06 12.74
CA TYR A 373 -25.82 -3.11 13.26
C TYR A 373 -26.75 -4.10 12.55
N LEU A 374 -26.41 -4.58 11.34
CA LEU A 374 -27.27 -5.54 10.66
C LEU A 374 -27.09 -6.96 11.23
N PRO A 375 -28.13 -7.81 11.16
CA PRO A 375 -28.08 -9.17 11.66
C PRO A 375 -27.11 -10.04 10.84
N SER A 376 -26.59 -11.10 11.50
CA SER A 376 -25.71 -12.10 10.87
C SER A 376 -26.47 -13.27 10.26
N ASP A 377 -27.81 -13.23 10.27
CA ASP A 377 -28.63 -14.30 9.70
C ASP A 377 -28.28 -14.51 8.23
N VAL A 378 -28.07 -15.76 7.85
CA VAL A 378 -27.73 -16.14 6.49
C VAL A 378 -28.93 -15.86 5.57
N LEU A 379 -28.71 -15.00 4.58
CA LEU A 379 -29.73 -14.66 3.58
C LEU A 379 -29.74 -15.69 2.44
N PHE A 380 -28.55 -16.11 2.01
CA PHE A 380 -28.36 -17.11 0.96
C PHE A 380 -26.95 -17.69 1.01
N THR A 381 -26.77 -18.86 0.39
CA THR A 381 -25.49 -19.58 0.26
C THR A 381 -25.14 -19.75 -1.20
N ILE A 382 -23.93 -19.37 -1.62
CA ILE A 382 -23.42 -19.55 -2.97
C ILE A 382 -22.04 -20.23 -2.90
N GLY A 383 -21.88 -21.36 -3.59
CA GLY A 383 -20.60 -22.06 -3.67
C GLY A 383 -20.07 -22.54 -2.31
N GLY A 384 -20.96 -22.81 -1.34
CA GLY A 384 -20.61 -23.20 0.02
C GLY A 384 -20.26 -22.02 0.94
N LEU A 385 -20.38 -20.77 0.47
CA LEU A 385 -20.16 -19.57 1.27
C LEU A 385 -21.50 -18.96 1.68
N ASP A 386 -21.63 -18.60 2.95
CA ASP A 386 -22.83 -18.01 3.54
C ASP A 386 -22.76 -16.48 3.48
N PHE A 387 -23.83 -15.86 2.97
CA PHE A 387 -23.95 -14.41 2.84
C PHE A 387 -25.07 -13.90 3.74
N SER A 388 -24.69 -13.06 4.70
CA SER A 388 -25.56 -12.29 5.58
C SER A 388 -25.54 -10.80 5.20
N ALA A 389 -26.47 -10.02 5.72
CA ALA A 389 -26.57 -8.59 5.39
C ALA A 389 -25.32 -7.81 5.79
N ASN A 390 -24.73 -8.09 6.95
CA ASN A 390 -23.50 -7.48 7.44
C ASN A 390 -22.28 -7.86 6.58
N VAL A 391 -22.16 -9.12 6.16
CA VAL A 391 -21.08 -9.60 5.26
C VAL A 391 -21.21 -8.96 3.88
N LEU A 392 -22.41 -8.78 3.36
CA LEU A 392 -22.62 -8.06 2.10
C LEU A 392 -22.19 -6.59 2.21
N CYS A 393 -22.47 -5.93 3.33
CA CYS A 393 -21.95 -4.58 3.61
C CYS A 393 -20.42 -4.55 3.68
N LEU A 394 -19.81 -5.56 4.29
CA LEU A 394 -18.36 -5.69 4.40
C LEU A 394 -17.68 -5.84 3.02
N ILE A 395 -18.26 -6.65 2.15
CA ILE A 395 -17.81 -6.82 0.76
C ILE A 395 -18.05 -5.54 -0.05
N ALA A 396 -19.25 -4.92 0.07
CA ALA A 396 -19.60 -3.70 -0.65
C ALA A 396 -18.70 -2.52 -0.28
N MET A 397 -18.21 -2.44 0.96
CA MET A 397 -17.25 -1.43 1.40
C MET A 397 -15.99 -1.45 0.53
N SER A 398 -15.49 -2.63 0.11
CA SER A 398 -14.37 -2.73 -0.81
C SER A 398 -14.64 -2.06 -2.16
N GLY A 399 -15.84 -2.25 -2.71
CA GLY A 399 -16.28 -1.53 -3.91
C GLY A 399 -16.27 -0.02 -3.72
N CYS A 400 -16.74 0.46 -2.57
CA CYS A 400 -16.75 1.88 -2.23
C CYS A 400 -15.35 2.48 -2.12
N MET A 401 -14.37 1.75 -1.63
CA MET A 401 -12.97 2.20 -1.53
C MET A 401 -12.29 2.36 -2.88
N SER A 402 -12.80 1.74 -3.93
CA SER A 402 -12.09 1.47 -5.19
C SER A 402 -11.48 2.70 -5.90
N LEU A 403 -12.14 3.85 -5.87
CA LEU A 403 -11.70 5.07 -6.60
C LEU A 403 -10.95 6.08 -5.73
N MET A 404 -10.90 5.89 -4.40
CA MET A 404 -10.48 6.96 -3.47
C MET A 404 -9.00 7.31 -3.60
N PHE A 405 -8.08 6.32 -3.62
CA PHE A 405 -6.63 6.55 -3.69
C PHE A 405 -6.24 7.47 -4.87
N PRO A 406 -6.51 7.11 -6.12
CA PRO A 406 -6.10 7.92 -7.26
C PRO A 406 -6.87 9.24 -7.36
N THR A 407 -8.06 9.31 -6.79
CA THR A 407 -8.87 10.53 -6.80
C THR A 407 -8.33 11.54 -5.79
N ILE A 408 -8.04 11.13 -4.54
CA ILE A 408 -7.38 11.99 -3.53
C ILE A 408 -6.05 12.49 -4.10
N TYR A 409 -5.23 11.58 -4.63
CA TYR A 409 -3.93 11.88 -5.20
C TYR A 409 -4.02 12.91 -6.33
N GLY A 410 -4.94 12.71 -7.26
CA GLY A 410 -5.14 13.61 -8.39
C GLY A 410 -5.72 14.97 -8.01
N ILE A 411 -6.60 15.04 -6.99
CA ILE A 411 -7.13 16.30 -6.46
C ILE A 411 -6.03 17.06 -5.71
N ALA A 412 -5.27 16.39 -4.87
CA ALA A 412 -4.22 17.01 -4.05
C ALA A 412 -3.12 17.66 -4.92
N LEU A 413 -2.69 17.00 -5.98
CA LEU A 413 -1.67 17.50 -6.89
C LEU A 413 -2.22 18.38 -8.03
N GLY A 414 -3.53 18.36 -8.27
CA GLY A 414 -4.15 19.08 -9.37
C GLY A 414 -3.93 20.60 -9.27
N GLY A 415 -3.40 21.22 -10.34
CA GLY A 415 -3.14 22.66 -10.42
C GLY A 415 -1.97 23.15 -9.59
N LEU A 416 -1.11 22.26 -9.10
CA LEU A 416 0.21 22.61 -8.56
C LEU A 416 1.21 22.81 -9.70
N ASP A 417 2.20 23.68 -9.47
CA ASP A 417 3.30 23.87 -10.41
C ASP A 417 4.12 22.58 -10.55
N GLU A 418 4.64 22.30 -11.73
CA GLU A 418 5.37 21.08 -12.05
C GLU A 418 6.55 20.83 -11.09
N LYS A 419 7.25 21.90 -10.68
CA LYS A 419 8.38 21.81 -9.73
C LYS A 419 7.99 21.25 -8.38
N ILE A 420 6.80 21.60 -7.86
CA ILE A 420 6.35 21.15 -6.53
C ILE A 420 5.53 19.85 -6.57
N VAL A 421 4.99 19.48 -7.74
CA VAL A 421 4.23 18.24 -7.93
C VAL A 421 5.05 17.00 -7.56
N LYS A 422 6.32 16.96 -7.93
CA LYS A 422 7.21 15.82 -7.68
C LYS A 422 7.45 15.62 -6.18
N LEU A 423 7.73 16.70 -5.45
CA LEU A 423 7.85 16.67 -3.99
C LEU A 423 6.49 16.37 -3.33
N GLY A 424 5.40 16.93 -3.86
CA GLY A 424 4.04 16.66 -3.42
C GLY A 424 3.65 15.20 -3.56
N ALA A 425 4.10 14.53 -4.62
CA ALA A 425 3.91 13.11 -4.82
C ALA A 425 4.49 12.29 -3.67
N ALA A 426 5.69 12.63 -3.19
CA ALA A 426 6.32 11.94 -2.07
C ALA A 426 5.50 11.99 -0.79
N GLY A 427 4.93 13.14 -0.42
CA GLY A 427 4.10 13.26 0.77
C GLY A 427 2.84 12.39 0.71
N LEU A 428 2.22 12.27 -0.47
CA LEU A 428 1.06 11.40 -0.68
C LEU A 428 1.43 9.91 -0.63
N ILE A 429 2.65 9.53 -1.05
CA ILE A 429 3.14 8.16 -0.95
C ILE A 429 3.57 7.83 0.49
N MET A 430 4.21 8.77 1.20
CA MET A 430 4.48 8.61 2.64
C MET A 430 3.21 8.37 3.45
N ALA A 431 2.07 8.89 3.03
CA ALA A 431 0.78 8.68 3.66
C ALA A 431 0.35 7.19 3.68
N ILE A 432 0.98 6.32 2.87
CA ILE A 432 0.80 4.86 2.92
C ILE A 432 1.15 4.28 4.31
N LEU A 433 1.99 4.98 5.08
CA LEU A 433 2.26 4.65 6.49
C LEU A 433 0.98 4.58 7.35
N GLY A 434 -0.13 5.19 6.91
CA GLY A 434 -1.44 5.06 7.54
C GLY A 434 -1.86 3.61 7.78
N GLY A 435 -1.49 2.68 6.88
CA GLY A 435 -1.73 1.25 7.05
C GLY A 435 -1.08 0.66 8.30
N ALA A 436 0.13 1.10 8.62
CA ALA A 436 0.85 0.66 9.81
C ALA A 436 0.30 1.24 11.12
N LEU A 437 -0.50 2.31 11.09
CA LEU A 437 -1.03 2.99 12.28
C LEU A 437 -2.52 2.75 12.51
N ILE A 438 -3.33 2.74 11.46
CA ILE A 438 -4.79 2.53 11.57
C ILE A 438 -5.11 1.07 11.90
N THR A 439 -4.38 0.11 11.35
CA THR A 439 -4.60 -1.32 11.64
C THR A 439 -4.39 -1.66 13.13
N PRO A 440 -3.30 -1.22 13.80
CA PRO A 440 -3.17 -1.37 15.25
C PRO A 440 -4.23 -0.61 16.07
N TRP A 441 -4.70 0.55 15.59
CA TRP A 441 -5.80 1.26 16.26
C TRP A 441 -7.07 0.40 16.26
N MET A 442 -7.44 -0.19 15.11
CA MET A 442 -8.56 -1.11 15.03
C MET A 442 -8.36 -2.35 15.91
N ALA A 443 -7.12 -2.89 15.99
CA ALA A 443 -6.76 -3.96 16.93
C ALA A 443 -6.93 -3.55 18.39
N GLY A 444 -6.57 -2.33 18.73
CA GLY A 444 -6.73 -1.78 20.08
C GLY A 444 -8.19 -1.67 20.49
N VAL A 445 -9.08 -1.32 19.59
CA VAL A 445 -10.54 -1.32 19.82
C VAL A 445 -11.03 -2.75 20.07
N LEU A 446 -10.57 -3.72 19.27
CA LEU A 446 -10.88 -5.14 19.46
C LEU A 446 -10.44 -5.69 20.82
N GLY A 447 -9.25 -5.28 21.28
CA GLY A 447 -8.67 -5.74 22.56
C GLY A 447 -9.32 -5.12 23.81
N ASN A 448 -10.06 -4.00 23.64
CA ASN A 448 -10.67 -3.25 24.72
C ASN A 448 -12.20 -3.22 24.59
N ALA A 449 -12.81 -4.40 24.42
CA ALA A 449 -14.26 -4.55 24.28
C ALA A 449 -15.07 -3.96 25.46
N ASP A 450 -14.46 -3.92 26.66
CA ASP A 450 -15.08 -3.35 27.88
C ASP A 450 -14.81 -1.84 28.04
N SER A 451 -14.25 -1.19 27.02
CA SER A 451 -13.95 0.24 27.11
C SER A 451 -15.21 1.08 27.22
N ALA A 452 -15.26 1.99 28.20
CA ALA A 452 -16.43 2.84 28.48
C ALA A 452 -16.90 3.68 27.28
N TRP A 453 -16.04 4.00 26.31
CA TRP A 453 -16.44 4.73 25.12
C TRP A 453 -17.21 3.89 24.09
N LEU A 454 -17.05 2.57 24.11
CA LEU A 454 -17.82 1.67 23.25
C LEU A 454 -19.29 1.63 23.65
N SER A 455 -19.58 1.79 24.94
CA SER A 455 -20.98 1.92 25.44
C SER A 455 -21.68 3.18 24.97
N LEU A 456 -20.94 4.18 24.46
CA LEU A 456 -21.51 5.38 23.84
C LEU A 456 -22.01 5.14 22.41
N LEU A 457 -21.66 4.00 21.79
CA LEU A 457 -22.18 3.66 20.48
C LEU A 457 -23.66 3.28 20.58
N PRO A 458 -24.53 3.89 19.77
CA PRO A 458 -25.96 3.57 19.80
C PRO A 458 -26.19 2.07 19.58
N GLY A 459 -26.95 1.43 20.47
CA GLY A 459 -27.28 0.01 20.36
C GLY A 459 -26.21 -0.96 20.85
N TYR A 460 -25.13 -0.49 21.49
CA TYR A 460 -24.08 -1.36 22.04
C TYR A 460 -24.65 -2.46 22.95
N ASP A 461 -25.58 -2.12 23.83
CA ASP A 461 -26.17 -3.08 24.79
C ASP A 461 -27.23 -4.02 24.19
N ASN A 462 -27.83 -3.69 23.05
CA ASN A 462 -28.98 -4.40 22.50
C ASN A 462 -28.73 -5.05 21.12
N ALA A 463 -27.76 -4.56 20.37
CA ALA A 463 -27.51 -5.04 19.00
C ALA A 463 -26.49 -6.17 18.93
N TRP A 464 -25.74 -6.39 20.02
CA TRP A 464 -24.62 -7.32 20.03
C TRP A 464 -24.89 -8.43 21.01
N ASP A 465 -25.33 -9.56 20.48
CA ASP A 465 -25.68 -10.74 21.31
C ASP A 465 -24.45 -11.18 22.11
N THR A 466 -24.48 -10.89 23.41
CA THR A 466 -23.44 -11.27 24.37
C THR A 466 -23.30 -12.78 24.52
N ASN A 467 -24.27 -13.58 24.02
CA ASN A 467 -24.22 -15.03 24.05
C ASN A 467 -23.20 -15.66 23.09
N LEU A 468 -22.78 -14.91 22.05
CA LEU A 468 -21.70 -15.32 21.14
C LEU A 468 -20.29 -15.04 21.67
N GLY A 469 -20.18 -14.55 22.89
CA GLY A 469 -18.93 -14.17 23.56
C GLY A 469 -18.49 -12.75 23.20
N THR A 470 -17.67 -12.16 24.09
CA THR A 470 -17.12 -10.79 23.96
C THR A 470 -16.40 -10.52 22.63
N SER A 471 -16.08 -11.55 21.87
CA SER A 471 -15.34 -11.48 20.62
C SER A 471 -16.16 -10.93 19.44
N SER A 472 -17.47 -11.26 19.32
CA SER A 472 -18.30 -10.81 18.21
C SER A 472 -18.65 -9.32 18.32
N ALA A 473 -19.11 -8.87 19.48
CA ALA A 473 -19.42 -7.47 19.73
C ALA A 473 -18.20 -6.54 19.46
N ALA A 474 -17.02 -6.96 19.93
CA ALA A 474 -15.78 -6.20 19.71
C ALA A 474 -15.38 -6.11 18.23
N VAL A 475 -15.57 -7.20 17.46
CA VAL A 475 -15.28 -7.21 16.01
C VAL A 475 -16.20 -6.23 15.27
N ARG A 476 -17.50 -6.24 15.57
CA ARG A 476 -18.45 -5.29 14.99
C ARG A 476 -18.13 -3.84 15.37
N ALA A 477 -17.89 -3.58 16.68
CA ALA A 477 -17.52 -2.25 17.19
C ALA A 477 -16.26 -1.69 16.54
N SER A 478 -15.28 -2.53 16.20
CA SER A 478 -14.03 -2.10 15.58
C SER A 478 -14.24 -1.36 14.26
N PHE A 479 -15.38 -1.58 13.57
CA PHE A 479 -15.72 -0.89 12.32
C PHE A 479 -16.10 0.59 12.51
N VAL A 480 -16.17 1.10 13.73
CA VAL A 480 -16.19 2.55 14.00
C VAL A 480 -14.93 3.23 13.50
N VAL A 481 -13.77 2.56 13.57
CA VAL A 481 -12.48 3.12 13.08
C VAL A 481 -12.52 3.35 11.57
N PRO A 482 -12.89 2.37 10.73
CA PRO A 482 -13.17 2.60 9.32
C PRO A 482 -14.16 3.75 9.05
N ALA A 483 -15.26 3.82 9.80
CA ALA A 483 -16.26 4.88 9.62
C ALA A 483 -15.67 6.29 9.85
N ILE A 484 -14.85 6.48 10.88
CA ILE A 484 -14.13 7.74 11.14
C ILE A 484 -13.18 8.06 9.98
N CYS A 485 -12.41 7.07 9.51
CA CYS A 485 -11.49 7.26 8.39
C CYS A 485 -12.21 7.70 7.10
N PHE A 486 -13.34 7.06 6.77
CA PHE A 486 -14.16 7.46 5.62
C PHE A 486 -14.80 8.83 5.80
N ALA A 487 -15.14 9.23 7.02
CA ALA A 487 -15.64 10.59 7.31
C ALA A 487 -14.56 11.65 6.98
N VAL A 488 -13.29 11.39 7.26
CA VAL A 488 -12.18 12.29 6.87
C VAL A 488 -12.07 12.38 5.33
N VAL A 489 -12.17 11.26 4.62
CA VAL A 489 -12.19 11.25 3.14
C VAL A 489 -13.39 11.98 2.57
N LEU A 490 -14.56 11.80 3.18
CA LEU A 490 -15.79 12.52 2.81
C LEU A 490 -15.64 14.04 2.99
N ALA A 491 -15.14 14.46 4.14
CA ALA A 491 -14.89 15.88 4.43
C ALA A 491 -13.93 16.49 3.38
N TYR A 492 -12.82 15.81 3.08
CA TYR A 492 -11.90 16.24 2.03
C TYR A 492 -12.58 16.38 0.67
N SER A 493 -13.39 15.40 0.27
CA SER A 493 -14.07 15.40 -1.02
C SER A 493 -15.10 16.53 -1.15
N LEU A 494 -15.80 16.86 -0.07
CA LEU A 494 -16.79 17.94 -0.03
C LEU A 494 -16.15 19.33 -0.05
N ILE A 495 -15.06 19.52 0.73
CA ILE A 495 -14.36 20.81 0.83
C ILE A 495 -13.70 21.19 -0.51
N PHE A 496 -13.07 20.21 -1.17
CA PHE A 496 -12.31 20.48 -2.38
C PHE A 496 -13.03 20.06 -3.69
N ARG A 497 -14.33 19.91 -3.61
CA ARG A 497 -15.20 19.77 -4.78
C ARG A 497 -15.21 21.09 -5.56
N LYS A 498 -14.53 21.14 -6.73
CA LYS A 498 -14.71 22.26 -7.65
C LYS A 498 -16.18 22.35 -8.03
N LYS A 499 -16.84 23.50 -7.74
CA LYS A 499 -18.10 23.83 -8.39
C LYS A 499 -17.79 23.87 -9.90
N LYS A 500 -18.61 23.19 -10.72
CA LYS A 500 -18.68 23.50 -12.15
C LYS A 500 -19.26 24.91 -12.21
N ASP A 501 -18.45 25.88 -12.62
CA ASP A 501 -18.96 27.16 -13.12
C ASP A 501 -19.72 26.90 -14.39
#